data_429cd7ef022eb76e9e27ffa163379554
#
_entry.id   429cd7ef022eb76e9e27ffa163379554
#
_cell.length_a   1.000
_cell.length_b   1.000
_cell.length_c   1.000
_cell.angle_alpha   90.00
_cell.angle_beta   90.00
_cell.angle_gamma   90.00
#
_symmetry.space_group_name_H-M   'P 1'
#
loop_
_entity.id
_entity.type
_entity.pdbx_description
1 polymer ?
#
loop_
_entity_poly.entity_id
_entity_poly.type
_entity_poly.pdbx_seq_one_letter_code
_entity_poly.pdbx_strand_id
1 'polypeptide(L)'
;MDAFEKFYGKDASFFASKNCSFTAAEIAQQPAVWRELCEILETKRALIADFFGRADVSKRRVILSGAGSSAFVGEAASAIIGARSRIPCAAVHTTDIVSSPYSFLFEDIPSLFVSFGRSGNSPESAGAVEYARCIVRDLYEAAVVCDGKSGLARITAESDKGLSLVLPEKTNDRGFAMTSSFTSMLLACFALFSHEEIDAVTADIRRLADNLEQGALFLSESAERLAGEQYARLAVLGSGCCR
;
A
#
# COMPACT_ATOMS: atom_id res chain seq x y z
N MET A 1 13.91 27.03 0.40
CA MET A 1 12.47 26.94 0.06
C MET A 1 11.92 25.79 0.86
N ASP A 2 10.91 26.04 1.67
CA ASP A 2 10.22 25.02 2.45
C ASP A 2 9.58 23.98 1.50
N ALA A 3 9.39 22.74 1.97
CA ALA A 3 8.75 21.67 1.18
C ALA A 3 7.36 22.08 0.68
N PHE A 4 6.61 22.83 1.47
CA PHE A 4 5.31 23.37 1.08
C PHE A 4 5.42 24.40 -0.06
N GLU A 5 6.36 25.34 0.02
CA GLU A 5 6.57 26.34 -1.03
C GLU A 5 6.97 25.66 -2.35
N LYS A 6 7.88 24.67 -2.27
CA LYS A 6 8.33 23.91 -3.45
C LYS A 6 7.19 23.14 -4.09
N PHE A 7 6.32 22.51 -3.31
CA PHE A 7 5.29 21.62 -3.81
C PHE A 7 3.99 22.36 -4.17
N TYR A 8 3.61 23.37 -3.37
CA TYR A 8 2.31 24.04 -3.51
C TYR A 8 2.40 25.52 -3.92
N GLY A 9 3.58 26.13 -3.88
CA GLY A 9 3.71 27.59 -4.02
C GLY A 9 3.08 28.37 -2.85
N LYS A 10 2.81 27.72 -1.72
CA LYS A 10 2.20 28.27 -0.51
C LYS A 10 3.08 27.92 0.69
N ASP A 11 3.06 28.71 1.72
CA ASP A 11 3.74 28.42 2.98
C ASP A 11 2.91 27.52 3.91
N ALA A 12 3.54 27.02 4.98
CA ALA A 12 2.89 26.14 5.95
C ALA A 12 1.71 26.84 6.69
N SER A 13 1.73 28.17 6.83
CA SER A 13 0.67 28.93 7.52
C SER A 13 -0.65 28.90 6.75
N PHE A 14 -0.60 28.85 5.43
CA PHE A 14 -1.77 28.69 4.58
C PHE A 14 -2.52 27.39 4.94
N PHE A 15 -1.82 26.27 5.04
CA PHE A 15 -2.42 24.96 5.34
C PHE A 15 -2.86 24.88 6.81
N ALA A 16 -2.13 25.52 7.73
CA ALA A 16 -2.53 25.61 9.13
C ALA A 16 -3.86 26.38 9.29
N SER A 17 -4.06 27.46 8.55
CA SER A 17 -5.31 28.21 8.56
C SER A 17 -6.52 27.42 8.03
N LYS A 18 -6.27 26.36 7.26
CA LYS A 18 -7.28 25.46 6.68
C LYS A 18 -7.45 24.15 7.46
N ASN A 19 -6.74 23.97 8.57
CA ASN A 19 -6.71 22.74 9.37
C ASN A 19 -6.32 21.48 8.56
N CYS A 20 -5.45 21.60 7.56
CA CYS A 20 -5.03 20.50 6.70
C CYS A 20 -3.50 20.31 6.62
N SER A 21 -2.75 20.83 7.60
CA SER A 21 -1.28 20.77 7.61
C SER A 21 -0.71 19.36 7.48
N PHE A 22 -1.28 18.37 8.18
CA PHE A 22 -0.80 17.01 8.11
C PHE A 22 -0.99 16.41 6.71
N THR A 23 -2.20 16.45 6.18
CA THR A 23 -2.50 15.91 4.85
C THR A 23 -1.66 16.59 3.76
N ALA A 24 -1.49 17.92 3.83
CA ALA A 24 -0.65 18.63 2.87
C ALA A 24 0.84 18.21 2.98
N ALA A 25 1.38 18.08 4.20
CA ALA A 25 2.74 17.63 4.42
C ALA A 25 2.94 16.18 3.90
N GLU A 26 1.98 15.31 4.18
CA GLU A 26 1.98 13.90 3.78
C GLU A 26 1.86 13.72 2.25
N ILE A 27 1.13 14.59 1.57
CA ILE A 27 1.13 14.63 0.10
C ILE A 27 2.49 15.10 -0.42
N ALA A 28 3.03 16.19 0.10
CA ALA A 28 4.27 16.78 -0.38
C ALA A 28 5.52 15.90 -0.12
N GLN A 29 5.49 15.05 0.90
CA GLN A 29 6.61 14.15 1.22
C GLN A 29 6.70 12.91 0.31
N GLN A 30 5.66 12.58 -0.43
CA GLN A 30 5.57 11.32 -1.18
C GLN A 30 6.80 11.03 -2.06
N PRO A 31 7.33 11.98 -2.86
CA PRO A 31 8.51 11.69 -3.68
C PRO A 31 9.72 11.25 -2.87
N ALA A 32 9.98 11.89 -1.72
CA ALA A 32 11.09 11.53 -0.84
C ALA A 32 10.87 10.15 -0.20
N VAL A 33 9.65 9.89 0.27
CA VAL A 33 9.27 8.61 0.89
C VAL A 33 9.34 7.46 -0.12
N TRP A 34 8.98 7.68 -1.38
CA TRP A 34 9.11 6.65 -2.42
C TRP A 34 10.58 6.31 -2.74
N ARG A 35 11.49 7.28 -2.66
CA ARG A 35 12.94 7.01 -2.77
C ARG A 35 13.45 6.20 -1.56
N GLU A 36 13.02 6.55 -0.34
CA GLU A 36 13.32 5.76 0.87
C GLU A 36 12.77 4.32 0.74
N LEU A 37 11.58 4.14 0.16
CA LEU A 37 11.02 2.81 -0.14
C LEU A 37 11.91 2.02 -1.10
N CYS A 38 12.46 2.64 -2.14
CA CYS A 38 13.39 1.98 -3.06
C CYS A 38 14.62 1.43 -2.32
N GLU A 39 15.19 2.21 -1.39
CA GLU A 39 16.35 1.77 -0.58
C GLU A 39 16.00 0.55 0.30
N ILE A 40 14.80 0.54 0.89
CA ILE A 40 14.29 -0.60 1.67
C ILE A 40 14.15 -1.84 0.78
N LEU A 41 13.53 -1.71 -0.39
CA LEU A 41 13.31 -2.81 -1.33
C LEU A 41 14.65 -3.39 -1.82
N GLU A 42 15.60 -2.54 -2.17
CA GLU A 42 16.95 -2.95 -2.60
C GLU A 42 17.71 -3.67 -1.47
N THR A 43 17.65 -3.13 -0.25
CA THR A 43 18.28 -3.75 0.94
C THR A 43 17.67 -5.10 1.27
N LYS A 44 16.34 -5.25 1.12
CA LYS A 44 15.62 -6.47 1.43
C LYS A 44 15.47 -7.44 0.25
N ARG A 45 16.10 -7.16 -0.89
CA ARG A 45 16.01 -7.95 -2.13
C ARG A 45 16.15 -9.46 -1.90
N ALA A 46 17.21 -9.87 -1.22
CA ALA A 46 17.48 -11.28 -0.97
C ALA A 46 16.39 -11.95 -0.13
N LEU A 47 15.90 -11.24 0.91
CA LEU A 47 14.81 -11.72 1.77
C LEU A 47 13.50 -11.87 0.99
N ILE A 48 13.18 -10.89 0.15
CA ILE A 48 11.97 -10.90 -0.69
C ILE A 48 12.06 -12.05 -1.70
N ALA A 49 13.19 -12.20 -2.39
CA ALA A 49 13.39 -13.26 -3.37
C ALA A 49 13.31 -14.67 -2.73
N ASP A 50 13.93 -14.86 -1.55
CA ASP A 50 13.83 -16.12 -0.81
C ASP A 50 12.37 -16.44 -0.42
N PHE A 51 11.65 -15.45 0.11
CA PHE A 51 10.25 -15.63 0.47
C PHE A 51 9.39 -16.04 -0.73
N PHE A 52 9.48 -15.32 -1.85
CA PHE A 52 8.70 -15.63 -3.06
C PHE A 52 9.13 -16.94 -3.71
N GLY A 53 10.42 -17.30 -3.65
CA GLY A 53 10.93 -18.60 -4.10
C GLY A 53 10.34 -19.76 -3.29
N ARG A 54 10.27 -19.63 -1.96
CA ARG A 54 9.64 -20.65 -1.09
C ARG A 54 8.12 -20.67 -1.23
N ALA A 55 7.51 -19.52 -1.39
CA ALA A 55 6.07 -19.41 -1.55
C ALA A 55 5.56 -20.02 -2.86
N ASP A 56 6.34 -19.99 -3.92
CA ASP A 56 5.95 -20.46 -5.27
C ASP A 56 4.55 -19.95 -5.65
N VAL A 57 4.47 -18.65 -5.85
CA VAL A 57 3.19 -17.94 -6.05
C VAL A 57 2.40 -18.47 -7.26
N SER A 58 3.10 -19.08 -8.24
CA SER A 58 2.45 -19.68 -9.42
C SER A 58 1.46 -20.82 -9.08
N LYS A 59 1.61 -21.42 -7.89
CA LYS A 59 0.78 -22.51 -7.38
C LYS A 59 -0.25 -22.07 -6.34
N ARG A 60 -0.41 -20.76 -6.12
CA ARG A 60 -1.21 -20.23 -5.05
C ARG A 60 -2.26 -19.24 -5.54
N ARG A 61 -3.34 -19.17 -4.82
CA ARG A 61 -4.24 -18.02 -4.87
C ARG A 61 -3.62 -16.87 -4.05
N VAL A 62 -3.68 -15.66 -4.58
CA VAL A 62 -3.28 -14.44 -3.85
C VAL A 62 -4.52 -13.75 -3.30
N ILE A 63 -4.50 -13.43 -2.02
CA ILE A 63 -5.52 -12.63 -1.33
C ILE A 63 -4.85 -11.36 -0.84
N LEU A 64 -5.27 -10.21 -1.37
CA LEU A 64 -4.83 -8.88 -0.96
C LEU A 64 -5.86 -8.32 0.00
N SER A 65 -5.48 -8.06 1.25
CA SER A 65 -6.44 -7.71 2.30
C SER A 65 -6.02 -6.49 3.12
N GLY A 66 -6.99 -5.72 3.55
CA GLY A 66 -6.81 -4.54 4.39
C GLY A 66 -8.14 -4.06 4.96
N ALA A 67 -8.07 -3.07 5.85
CA ALA A 67 -9.23 -2.40 6.42
C ALA A 67 -9.34 -0.97 5.91
N GLY A 68 -10.54 -0.49 5.59
CA GLY A 68 -10.79 0.87 5.09
C GLY A 68 -9.94 1.20 3.87
N SER A 69 -9.24 2.32 3.88
CA SER A 69 -8.39 2.75 2.74
C SER A 69 -7.25 1.77 2.41
N SER A 70 -6.82 0.96 3.38
CA SER A 70 -5.81 -0.08 3.10
C SER A 70 -6.36 -1.22 2.24
N ALA A 71 -7.68 -1.47 2.24
CA ALA A 71 -8.31 -2.45 1.36
C ALA A 71 -8.25 -2.01 -0.11
N PHE A 72 -8.37 -0.71 -0.36
CA PHE A 72 -8.29 -0.15 -1.72
C PHE A 72 -6.92 -0.34 -2.38
N VAL A 73 -5.85 -0.55 -1.60
CA VAL A 73 -4.54 -0.98 -2.14
C VAL A 73 -4.71 -2.31 -2.87
N GLY A 74 -5.36 -3.27 -2.24
CA GLY A 74 -5.67 -4.57 -2.84
C GLY A 74 -6.56 -4.46 -4.07
N GLU A 75 -7.61 -3.64 -4.01
CA GLU A 75 -8.53 -3.42 -5.14
C GLU A 75 -7.79 -2.83 -6.35
N ALA A 76 -6.95 -1.82 -6.14
CA ALA A 76 -6.16 -1.22 -7.21
C ALA A 76 -5.12 -2.19 -7.81
N ALA A 77 -4.53 -3.07 -6.99
CA ALA A 77 -3.44 -3.95 -7.40
C ALA A 77 -3.91 -5.29 -7.98
N SER A 78 -5.03 -5.86 -7.49
CA SER A 78 -5.40 -7.25 -7.75
C SER A 78 -5.56 -7.59 -9.22
N ALA A 79 -6.22 -6.73 -10.00
CA ALA A 79 -6.43 -6.97 -11.43
C ALA A 79 -5.12 -6.96 -12.22
N ILE A 80 -4.20 -6.04 -11.90
CA ILE A 80 -2.90 -5.92 -12.56
C ILE A 80 -2.02 -7.13 -12.21
N ILE A 81 -1.94 -7.47 -10.92
CA ILE A 81 -1.15 -8.61 -10.44
C ILE A 81 -1.67 -9.90 -11.05
N GLY A 82 -2.98 -10.13 -11.00
CA GLY A 82 -3.60 -11.32 -11.58
C GLY A 82 -3.34 -11.47 -13.07
N ALA A 83 -3.47 -10.39 -13.84
CA ALA A 83 -3.24 -10.39 -15.27
C ALA A 83 -1.75 -10.61 -15.62
N ARG A 84 -0.83 -9.93 -14.91
CA ARG A 84 0.62 -10.01 -15.16
C ARG A 84 1.20 -11.35 -14.76
N SER A 85 0.82 -11.87 -13.59
CA SER A 85 1.34 -13.12 -13.05
C SER A 85 0.55 -14.35 -13.49
N ARG A 86 -0.60 -14.17 -14.13
CA ARG A 86 -1.54 -15.23 -14.55
C ARG A 86 -1.97 -16.15 -13.40
N ILE A 87 -2.15 -15.57 -12.21
CA ILE A 87 -2.58 -16.26 -11.00
C ILE A 87 -3.91 -15.70 -10.51
N PRO A 88 -4.74 -16.50 -9.83
CA PRO A 88 -5.93 -16.00 -9.14
C PRO A 88 -5.52 -14.99 -8.07
N CYS A 89 -5.87 -13.72 -8.25
CA CYS A 89 -5.60 -12.64 -7.31
C CYS A 89 -6.90 -11.90 -7.01
N ALA A 90 -7.26 -11.81 -5.73
CA ALA A 90 -8.48 -11.17 -5.28
C ALA A 90 -8.19 -10.17 -4.15
N ALA A 91 -8.85 -9.02 -4.20
CA ALA A 91 -8.92 -8.11 -3.07
C ALA A 91 -10.11 -8.54 -2.19
N VAL A 92 -9.87 -8.66 -0.89
CA VAL A 92 -10.91 -9.02 0.10
C VAL A 92 -10.72 -8.16 1.34
N HIS A 93 -11.76 -7.43 1.74
CA HIS A 93 -11.70 -6.61 2.94
C HIS A 93 -11.54 -7.48 4.20
N THR A 94 -10.75 -7.04 5.17
CA THR A 94 -10.59 -7.77 6.44
C THR A 94 -11.91 -7.95 7.18
N THR A 95 -12.81 -6.97 7.09
CA THR A 95 -14.14 -7.04 7.68
C THR A 95 -14.98 -8.17 7.08
N ASP A 96 -14.88 -8.41 5.78
CA ASP A 96 -15.60 -9.50 5.11
C ASP A 96 -15.03 -10.87 5.52
N ILE A 97 -13.70 -10.96 5.64
CA ILE A 97 -13.05 -12.19 6.11
C ILE A 97 -13.48 -12.51 7.54
N VAL A 98 -13.44 -11.52 8.44
CA VAL A 98 -13.80 -11.74 9.86
C VAL A 98 -15.27 -12.10 10.02
N SER A 99 -16.16 -11.50 9.22
CA SER A 99 -17.60 -11.77 9.31
C SER A 99 -18.01 -13.08 8.63
N SER A 100 -17.30 -13.50 7.58
CA SER A 100 -17.65 -14.70 6.80
C SER A 100 -16.41 -15.40 6.23
N PRO A 101 -15.51 -15.94 7.09
CA PRO A 101 -14.20 -16.43 6.68
C PRO A 101 -14.28 -17.55 5.63
N TYR A 102 -15.23 -18.46 5.76
CA TYR A 102 -15.40 -19.60 4.84
C TYR A 102 -15.91 -19.21 3.45
N SER A 103 -16.36 -17.97 3.25
CA SER A 103 -16.69 -17.44 1.92
C SER A 103 -15.46 -17.07 1.11
N PHE A 104 -14.32 -16.86 1.78
CA PHE A 104 -13.09 -16.32 1.17
C PHE A 104 -11.87 -17.21 1.38
N LEU A 105 -11.84 -18.02 2.43
CA LEU A 105 -10.72 -18.87 2.82
C LEU A 105 -11.12 -20.34 2.66
N PHE A 106 -10.26 -21.11 2.01
CA PHE A 106 -10.53 -22.53 1.69
C PHE A 106 -9.36 -23.40 2.14
N GLU A 107 -9.66 -24.50 2.83
CA GLU A 107 -8.67 -25.39 3.45
C GLU A 107 -7.65 -25.94 2.44
N ASP A 108 -8.13 -26.40 1.30
CA ASP A 108 -7.34 -27.14 0.31
C ASP A 108 -6.79 -26.26 -0.83
N ILE A 109 -6.96 -24.92 -0.74
CA ILE A 109 -6.43 -24.00 -1.74
C ILE A 109 -5.19 -23.31 -1.19
N PRO A 110 -3.97 -23.70 -1.62
CA PRO A 110 -2.75 -23.02 -1.23
C PRO A 110 -2.86 -21.51 -1.48
N SER A 111 -2.55 -20.69 -0.49
CA SER A 111 -2.77 -19.25 -0.56
C SER A 111 -1.56 -18.44 -0.12
N LEU A 112 -1.38 -17.29 -0.76
CA LEU A 112 -0.55 -16.19 -0.27
C LEU A 112 -1.48 -15.08 0.20
N PHE A 113 -1.47 -14.80 1.50
CA PHE A 113 -2.27 -13.77 2.13
C PHE A 113 -1.42 -12.53 2.37
N VAL A 114 -1.75 -11.41 1.70
CA VAL A 114 -1.01 -10.15 1.82
C VAL A 114 -1.86 -9.14 2.55
N SER A 115 -1.40 -8.69 3.70
CA SER A 115 -2.09 -7.71 4.55
C SER A 115 -1.50 -6.32 4.38
N PHE A 116 -2.37 -5.32 4.21
CA PHE A 116 -2.00 -3.91 4.18
C PHE A 116 -2.48 -3.20 5.43
N GLY A 117 -1.58 -2.44 6.07
CA GLY A 117 -1.96 -1.70 7.27
C GLY A 117 -1.14 -0.44 7.49
N ARG A 118 -1.80 0.73 7.62
CA ARG A 118 -1.12 1.95 8.05
C ARG A 118 -0.62 1.77 9.50
N SER A 119 -1.52 1.67 10.44
CA SER A 119 -1.16 1.37 11.85
C SER A 119 -0.88 -0.11 12.09
N GLY A 120 -1.44 -1.02 11.29
CA GLY A 120 -1.32 -2.46 11.46
C GLY A 120 -1.82 -3.00 12.80
N ASN A 121 -2.64 -2.23 13.52
CA ASN A 121 -3.16 -2.57 14.86
C ASN A 121 -4.68 -2.73 14.89
N SER A 122 -5.35 -2.73 13.74
CA SER A 122 -6.80 -2.94 13.72
C SER A 122 -7.13 -4.39 14.10
N PRO A 123 -8.12 -4.62 14.97
CA PRO A 123 -8.50 -5.97 15.42
C PRO A 123 -8.91 -6.88 14.25
N GLU A 124 -9.61 -6.33 13.26
CA GLU A 124 -10.03 -7.06 12.08
C GLU A 124 -8.85 -7.49 11.19
N SER A 125 -7.76 -6.73 11.17
CA SER A 125 -6.55 -7.14 10.42
C SER A 125 -5.86 -8.32 11.07
N ALA A 126 -5.72 -8.31 12.39
CA ALA A 126 -5.20 -9.45 13.15
C ALA A 126 -6.12 -10.67 13.02
N GLY A 127 -7.43 -10.48 13.22
CA GLY A 127 -8.43 -11.54 13.09
C GLY A 127 -8.46 -12.20 11.72
N ALA A 128 -8.30 -11.42 10.64
CA ALA A 128 -8.24 -11.97 9.28
C ALA A 128 -7.03 -12.88 9.06
N VAL A 129 -5.86 -12.51 9.60
CA VAL A 129 -4.65 -13.35 9.56
C VAL A 129 -4.86 -14.62 10.39
N GLU A 130 -5.44 -14.52 11.59
CA GLU A 130 -5.75 -15.67 12.43
C GLU A 130 -6.70 -16.65 11.73
N TYR A 131 -7.77 -16.16 11.13
CA TYR A 131 -8.67 -17.01 10.34
C TYR A 131 -7.96 -17.68 9.16
N ALA A 132 -7.10 -16.94 8.45
CA ALA A 132 -6.33 -17.50 7.35
C ALA A 132 -5.43 -18.65 7.82
N ARG A 133 -4.74 -18.49 8.97
CA ARG A 133 -3.91 -19.52 9.59
C ARG A 133 -4.71 -20.74 10.06
N CYS A 134 -5.90 -20.52 10.59
CA CYS A 134 -6.75 -21.62 11.09
C CYS A 134 -7.38 -22.42 9.95
N ILE A 135 -7.70 -21.79 8.83
CA ILE A 135 -8.49 -22.40 7.76
C ILE A 135 -7.60 -22.93 6.63
N VAL A 136 -6.61 -22.16 6.18
CA VAL A 136 -5.80 -22.52 5.01
C VAL A 136 -4.64 -23.42 5.40
N ARG A 137 -4.60 -24.66 4.92
CA ARG A 137 -3.57 -25.66 5.27
C ARG A 137 -2.16 -25.27 4.79
N ASP A 138 -2.04 -24.74 3.59
CA ASP A 138 -0.76 -24.26 3.03
C ASP A 138 -0.82 -22.75 2.77
N LEU A 139 -0.54 -22.00 3.83
CA LEU A 139 -0.57 -20.55 3.88
C LEU A 139 0.85 -19.97 3.89
N TYR A 140 1.11 -19.04 3.01
CA TYR A 140 2.17 -18.02 3.13
C TYR A 140 1.52 -16.68 3.41
N GLU A 141 2.20 -15.83 4.17
CA GLU A 141 1.65 -14.55 4.57
C GLU A 141 2.67 -13.42 4.42
N ALA A 142 2.21 -12.29 3.95
CA ALA A 142 3.02 -11.08 3.89
C ALA A 142 2.27 -9.92 4.53
N ALA A 143 2.98 -9.02 5.21
CA ALA A 143 2.43 -7.78 5.71
C ALA A 143 3.22 -6.60 5.12
N VAL A 144 2.50 -5.63 4.56
CA VAL A 144 3.04 -4.33 4.12
C VAL A 144 2.47 -3.27 5.05
N VAL A 145 3.30 -2.74 5.94
CA VAL A 145 2.86 -1.89 7.05
C VAL A 145 3.70 -0.63 7.18
N CYS A 146 3.08 0.47 7.63
CA CYS A 146 3.79 1.72 7.88
C CYS A 146 4.37 1.79 9.30
N ASP A 147 3.84 1.00 10.24
CA ASP A 147 4.34 0.91 11.62
C ASP A 147 4.98 -0.46 11.86
N GLY A 148 6.32 -0.49 11.97
CA GLY A 148 7.07 -1.72 12.25
C GLY A 148 6.87 -2.29 13.66
N LYS A 149 6.26 -1.52 14.58
CA LYS A 149 5.91 -1.98 15.93
C LYS A 149 4.50 -2.53 16.02
N SER A 150 3.77 -2.52 14.92
CA SER A 150 2.38 -2.97 14.86
C SER A 150 2.23 -4.47 15.19
N GLY A 151 1.04 -4.82 15.65
CA GLY A 151 0.68 -6.23 15.86
C GLY A 151 0.81 -7.05 14.59
N LEU A 152 0.34 -6.51 13.46
CA LEU A 152 0.42 -7.16 12.16
C LEU A 152 1.86 -7.41 11.70
N ALA A 153 2.76 -6.41 11.87
CA ALA A 153 4.18 -6.59 11.54
C ALA A 153 4.81 -7.72 12.35
N ARG A 154 4.52 -7.76 13.66
CA ARG A 154 5.08 -8.75 14.58
C ARG A 154 4.57 -10.15 14.28
N ILE A 155 3.25 -10.35 14.23
CA ILE A 155 2.67 -11.69 14.03
C ILE A 155 3.11 -12.30 12.70
N THR A 156 3.29 -11.47 11.64
CA THR A 156 3.78 -11.94 10.34
C THR A 156 5.29 -12.24 10.37
N ALA A 157 6.08 -11.43 11.08
CA ALA A 157 7.53 -11.65 11.19
C ALA A 157 7.88 -12.90 12.04
N GLU A 158 7.00 -13.31 12.97
CA GLU A 158 7.16 -14.50 13.79
C GLU A 158 6.81 -15.81 13.05
N SER A 159 6.22 -15.72 11.86
CA SER A 159 5.85 -16.89 11.06
C SER A 159 6.99 -17.38 10.17
N ASP A 160 7.28 -18.67 10.17
CA ASP A 160 8.27 -19.28 9.28
C ASP A 160 7.92 -19.12 7.79
N LYS A 161 6.65 -18.91 7.48
CA LYS A 161 6.11 -18.64 6.15
C LYS A 161 5.68 -17.17 5.99
N GLY A 162 6.28 -16.27 6.79
CA GLY A 162 5.93 -14.85 6.85
C GLY A 162 6.98 -13.93 6.22
N LEU A 163 6.52 -12.81 5.64
CA LEU A 163 7.33 -11.69 5.21
C LEU A 163 6.74 -10.38 5.75
N SER A 164 7.44 -9.71 6.65
CA SER A 164 7.04 -8.37 7.11
C SER A 164 7.87 -7.30 6.41
N LEU A 165 7.21 -6.53 5.53
CA LEU A 165 7.79 -5.37 4.86
C LEU A 165 7.32 -4.10 5.55
N VAL A 166 8.22 -3.51 6.33
CA VAL A 166 7.99 -2.22 7.00
C VAL A 166 8.42 -1.11 6.06
N LEU A 167 7.51 -0.19 5.81
CA LEU A 167 7.69 0.99 4.97
C LEU A 167 8.42 2.10 5.73
N PRO A 168 8.90 3.18 5.06
CA PRO A 168 9.48 4.33 5.74
C PRO A 168 8.56 4.88 6.84
N GLU A 169 9.11 5.26 7.99
CA GLU A 169 8.34 5.71 9.17
C GLU A 169 7.39 6.87 8.84
N LYS A 170 7.79 7.75 7.93
CA LYS A 170 6.98 8.87 7.48
C LYS A 170 5.71 8.48 6.74
N THR A 171 5.58 7.22 6.29
CA THR A 171 4.35 6.70 5.67
C THR A 171 3.23 6.47 6.67
N ASN A 172 3.50 6.53 7.98
CA ASN A 172 2.46 6.41 9.00
C ASN A 172 1.68 7.72 9.13
N ASP A 173 0.85 8.01 8.12
CA ASP A 173 0.08 9.24 7.99
C ASP A 173 -0.70 9.57 9.26
N ARG A 174 -0.60 10.83 9.71
CA ARG A 174 -1.33 11.40 10.85
C ARG A 174 -2.61 12.08 10.43
N GLY A 175 -2.68 12.50 9.17
CA GLY A 175 -3.86 13.09 8.57
C GLY A 175 -5.03 12.12 8.52
N PHE A 176 -6.25 12.66 8.41
CA PHE A 176 -7.45 11.82 8.29
C PHE A 176 -7.44 10.99 7.01
N ALA A 177 -7.05 11.60 5.89
CA ALA A 177 -6.92 10.91 4.62
C ALA A 177 -5.58 10.17 4.56
N MET A 178 -5.61 8.91 4.17
CA MET A 178 -4.40 8.16 3.84
C MET A 178 -3.85 8.64 2.49
N THR A 179 -2.62 9.12 2.49
CA THR A 179 -1.93 9.68 1.31
C THR A 179 -0.63 8.97 1.05
N SER A 180 0.45 9.32 1.76
CA SER A 180 1.74 8.64 1.58
C SER A 180 1.72 7.17 2.02
N SER A 181 0.91 6.79 3.00
CA SER A 181 0.70 5.39 3.35
C SER A 181 0.09 4.59 2.20
N PHE A 182 -0.99 5.09 1.61
CA PHE A 182 -1.69 4.40 0.53
C PHE A 182 -0.78 4.18 -0.68
N THR A 183 -0.18 5.25 -1.19
CA THR A 183 0.65 5.17 -2.39
C THR A 183 1.90 4.34 -2.18
N SER A 184 2.52 4.43 -1.00
CA SER A 184 3.71 3.63 -0.67
C SER A 184 3.37 2.15 -0.51
N MET A 185 2.22 1.79 0.09
CA MET A 185 1.75 0.40 0.15
C MET A 185 1.47 -0.15 -1.25
N LEU A 186 0.88 0.65 -2.13
CA LEU A 186 0.58 0.25 -3.51
C LEU A 186 1.87 0.01 -4.31
N LEU A 187 2.84 0.92 -4.24
CA LEU A 187 4.15 0.76 -4.90
C LEU A 187 4.90 -0.45 -4.34
N ALA A 188 4.89 -0.64 -3.03
CA ALA A 188 5.50 -1.81 -2.39
C ALA A 188 4.82 -3.11 -2.84
N CYS A 189 3.50 -3.14 -2.97
CA CYS A 189 2.76 -4.29 -3.49
C CYS A 189 3.23 -4.66 -4.90
N PHE A 190 3.29 -3.69 -5.81
CA PHE A 190 3.79 -3.94 -7.17
C PHE A 190 5.25 -4.40 -7.17
N ALA A 191 6.11 -3.83 -6.33
CA ALA A 191 7.51 -4.23 -6.21
C ALA A 191 7.64 -5.68 -5.72
N LEU A 192 6.86 -6.11 -4.73
CA LEU A 192 6.84 -7.47 -4.23
C LEU A 192 6.49 -8.48 -5.34
N PHE A 193 5.45 -8.22 -6.12
CA PHE A 193 5.02 -9.09 -7.23
C PHE A 193 5.84 -8.92 -8.52
N SER A 194 6.85 -8.05 -8.50
CA SER A 194 7.84 -7.87 -9.56
C SER A 194 9.27 -7.99 -9.01
N HIS A 195 9.45 -8.76 -7.95
CA HIS A 195 10.71 -8.86 -7.20
C HIS A 195 11.90 -9.37 -8.04
N GLU A 196 11.66 -10.11 -9.11
CA GLU A 196 12.69 -10.55 -10.06
C GLU A 196 13.29 -9.37 -10.83
N GLU A 197 12.52 -8.29 -11.02
CA GLU A 197 12.88 -7.08 -11.75
C GLU A 197 13.06 -5.87 -10.82
N ILE A 198 13.50 -6.09 -9.57
CA ILE A 198 13.50 -5.06 -8.52
C ILE A 198 14.26 -3.79 -8.93
N ASP A 199 15.35 -3.90 -9.68
CA ASP A 199 16.13 -2.74 -10.15
C ASP A 199 15.34 -1.89 -11.14
N ALA A 200 14.62 -2.51 -12.05
CA ALA A 200 13.76 -1.82 -13.01
C ALA A 200 12.59 -1.14 -12.29
N VAL A 201 11.97 -1.83 -11.34
CA VAL A 201 10.84 -1.31 -10.55
C VAL A 201 11.28 -0.13 -9.69
N THR A 202 12.41 -0.21 -9.00
CA THR A 202 12.91 0.92 -8.18
C THR A 202 13.34 2.10 -9.04
N ALA A 203 13.89 1.87 -10.24
CA ALA A 203 14.16 2.93 -11.20
C ALA A 203 12.87 3.64 -11.67
N ASP A 204 11.82 2.87 -11.93
CA ASP A 204 10.51 3.42 -12.31
C ASP A 204 9.87 4.22 -11.17
N ILE A 205 9.96 3.75 -9.93
CA ILE A 205 9.48 4.46 -8.74
C ILE A 205 10.24 5.79 -8.57
N ARG A 206 11.56 5.80 -8.72
CA ARG A 206 12.36 7.03 -8.67
C ARG A 206 11.96 8.01 -9.75
N ARG A 207 11.77 7.52 -10.98
CA ARG A 207 11.28 8.35 -12.10
C ARG A 207 9.90 8.92 -11.83
N LEU A 208 9.00 8.15 -11.23
CA LEU A 208 7.69 8.63 -10.80
C LEU A 208 7.82 9.74 -9.74
N ALA A 209 8.72 9.58 -8.78
CA ALA A 209 9.00 10.59 -7.76
C ALA A 209 9.52 11.89 -8.38
N ASP A 210 10.45 11.80 -9.34
CA ASP A 210 11.00 12.96 -10.05
C ASP A 210 9.91 13.67 -10.87
N ASN A 211 9.07 12.93 -11.55
CA ASN A 211 7.95 13.48 -12.33
C ASN A 211 6.93 14.20 -11.43
N LEU A 212 6.62 13.62 -10.26
CA LEU A 212 5.72 14.27 -9.30
C LEU A 212 6.32 15.57 -8.76
N GLU A 213 7.61 15.60 -8.42
CA GLU A 213 8.28 16.82 -7.96
C GLU A 213 8.29 17.92 -9.03
N GLN A 214 8.55 17.56 -10.29
CA GLN A 214 8.55 18.50 -11.40
C GLN A 214 7.15 19.04 -11.72
N GLY A 215 6.13 18.21 -11.59
CA GLY A 215 4.74 18.57 -11.89
C GLY A 215 3.97 19.14 -10.71
N ALA A 216 4.55 19.16 -9.51
CA ALA A 216 3.81 19.45 -8.27
C ALA A 216 3.10 20.81 -8.28
N LEU A 217 3.78 21.88 -8.69
CA LEU A 217 3.18 23.21 -8.77
C LEU A 217 2.01 23.26 -9.77
N PHE A 218 2.19 22.70 -10.96
CA PHE A 218 1.12 22.64 -11.96
C PHE A 218 -0.11 21.88 -11.44
N LEU A 219 0.11 20.75 -10.78
CA LEU A 219 -0.97 19.95 -10.18
C LEU A 219 -1.66 20.73 -9.06
N SER A 220 -0.89 21.42 -8.20
CA SER A 220 -1.41 22.22 -7.11
C SER A 220 -2.25 23.40 -7.62
N GLU A 221 -1.76 24.14 -8.58
CA GLU A 221 -2.50 25.26 -9.21
C GLU A 221 -3.78 24.78 -9.90
N SER A 222 -3.71 23.62 -10.55
CA SER A 222 -4.88 23.00 -11.19
C SER A 222 -5.93 22.58 -10.16
N ALA A 223 -5.50 21.99 -9.05
CA ALA A 223 -6.38 21.60 -7.94
C ALA A 223 -7.01 22.84 -7.27
N GLU A 224 -6.22 23.91 -7.05
CA GLU A 224 -6.72 25.17 -6.49
C GLU A 224 -7.77 25.82 -7.38
N ARG A 225 -7.54 25.84 -8.70
CA ARG A 225 -8.52 26.36 -9.66
C ARG A 225 -9.82 25.56 -9.61
N LEU A 226 -9.74 24.21 -9.60
CA LEU A 226 -10.93 23.36 -9.51
C LEU A 226 -11.66 23.54 -8.17
N ALA A 227 -10.93 23.66 -7.05
CA ALA A 227 -11.51 23.89 -5.74
C ALA A 227 -12.17 25.27 -5.61
N GLY A 228 -11.73 26.23 -6.41
CA GLY A 228 -12.34 27.57 -6.48
C GLY A 228 -13.71 27.60 -7.16
N GLU A 229 -14.02 26.58 -7.96
CA GLU A 229 -15.34 26.42 -8.54
C GLU A 229 -16.32 25.89 -7.51
N GLN A 230 -17.49 26.49 -7.43
CA GLN A 230 -18.49 26.10 -6.42
C GLN A 230 -19.32 24.92 -6.89
N TYR A 231 -18.71 23.74 -7.00
CA TYR A 231 -19.42 22.51 -7.34
C TYR A 231 -20.27 22.00 -6.16
N ALA A 232 -21.52 21.66 -6.43
CA ALA A 232 -22.38 21.00 -5.44
C ALA A 232 -21.97 19.54 -5.18
N ARG A 233 -21.33 18.89 -6.15
CA ARG A 233 -20.87 17.50 -6.08
C ARG A 233 -19.63 17.30 -6.95
N LEU A 234 -18.74 16.41 -6.50
CA LEU A 234 -17.61 15.89 -7.26
C LEU A 234 -17.78 14.37 -7.40
N ALA A 235 -17.65 13.87 -8.62
CA ALA A 235 -17.59 12.44 -8.89
C ALA A 235 -16.21 12.12 -9.50
N VAL A 236 -15.53 11.13 -8.92
CA VAL A 236 -14.28 10.59 -9.47
C VAL A 236 -14.61 9.27 -10.14
N LEU A 237 -14.28 9.14 -11.41
CA LEU A 237 -14.55 7.95 -12.20
C LEU A 237 -13.24 7.27 -12.56
N GLY A 238 -13.23 5.94 -12.51
CA GLY A 238 -12.09 5.13 -12.89
C GLY A 238 -12.51 3.73 -13.31
N SER A 239 -11.60 3.02 -13.96
CA SER A 239 -11.77 1.61 -14.34
C SER A 239 -10.46 0.86 -14.22
N GLY A 240 -10.51 -0.46 -14.13
CA GLY A 240 -9.32 -1.28 -13.94
C GLY A 240 -8.59 -0.93 -12.62
N CYS A 241 -7.32 -0.59 -12.70
CA CYS A 241 -6.51 -0.17 -11.54
C CYS A 241 -6.85 1.23 -10.98
N CYS A 242 -7.61 2.02 -11.73
CA CYS A 242 -8.08 3.35 -11.32
C CYS A 242 -9.52 3.33 -10.79
N ARG A 243 -10.05 2.15 -10.49
CA ARG A 243 -11.42 1.95 -9.99
C ARG A 243 -11.57 2.34 -8.52
#